data_5d1d44be9b4890b679805a4e6c8b7701
#
_entry.id   5d1d44be9b4890b679805a4e6c8b7701
#
_cell.length_a   1.000
_cell.length_b   1.000
_cell.length_c   1.000
_cell.angle_alpha   90.00
_cell.angle_beta   90.00
_cell.angle_gamma   90.00
#
_symmetry.space_group_name_H-M   'P 1'
#
loop_
_entity.id
_entity.type
_entity.pdbx_description
1 polymer ?
#
loop_
_entity_poly.entity_id
_entity_poly.type
_entity_poly.pdbx_seq_one_letter_code
_entity_poly.pdbx_strand_id
1 'polypeptide(L)'
;MELHQFKHSAFCEKVRLLLAAKGLEAKLVEVVPGLGQIELFRLSGQRQVPVLVDGSEVIADSTEIALYLEQRHPLPQLVPTDPVERAQVLLLEDWADTALAGACRRALLQAAASNPKLRSALLPEATPSPLRQLVGALPGGLMGPLGDTLSSLLAPLEARQLHRDLEQLSQLVAGRGYLVGGKLSLADLAVVAQLSLLRFPASAGAPLAGEGVSGMADHPVFQPLFHWREGILERVATRGAA
;
A
#
# COMPACT_ATOMS: atom_id res chain seq x y z
N MET A 1 -3.59 19.95 7.38
CA MET A 1 -4.22 18.74 6.79
C MET A 1 -4.34 17.63 7.83
N GLU A 2 -5.36 16.77 7.75
CA GLU A 2 -5.47 15.53 8.53
C GLU A 2 -5.70 14.37 7.58
N LEU A 3 -4.95 13.26 7.77
CA LEU A 3 -5.11 12.03 7.00
C LEU A 3 -5.73 10.97 7.89
N HIS A 4 -6.99 10.64 7.63
CA HIS A 4 -7.66 9.50 8.23
C HIS A 4 -7.18 8.22 7.55
N GLN A 5 -6.58 7.34 8.31
CA GLN A 5 -5.86 6.20 7.78
C GLN A 5 -6.05 4.91 8.58
N PHE A 6 -5.62 3.80 8.00
CA PHE A 6 -5.22 2.58 8.69
C PHE A 6 -3.74 2.32 8.39
N LYS A 7 -2.93 2.19 9.44
CA LYS A 7 -1.46 2.13 9.37
C LYS A 7 -0.92 1.13 8.34
N HIS A 8 -1.57 -0.04 8.23
CA HIS A 8 -1.14 -1.13 7.35
C HIS A 8 -1.87 -1.16 5.99
N SER A 9 -2.61 -0.12 5.65
CA SER A 9 -3.24 0.02 4.34
C SER A 9 -2.24 0.51 3.31
N ALA A 10 -2.07 -0.23 2.21
CA ALA A 10 -1.22 0.19 1.10
C ALA A 10 -1.74 1.49 0.44
N PHE A 11 -3.05 1.70 0.36
CA PHE A 11 -3.62 2.94 -0.14
C PHE A 11 -3.31 4.15 0.77
N CYS A 12 -3.29 3.93 2.08
CA CYS A 12 -2.83 4.97 3.02
C CYS A 12 -1.32 5.19 2.90
N GLU A 13 -0.55 4.14 2.68
CA GLU A 13 0.89 4.25 2.41
C GLU A 13 1.16 5.07 1.15
N LYS A 14 0.42 4.85 0.06
CA LYS A 14 0.50 5.67 -1.16
C LYS A 14 0.34 7.16 -0.84
N VAL A 15 -0.65 7.53 -0.03
CA VAL A 15 -0.88 8.93 0.36
C VAL A 15 0.22 9.45 1.29
N ARG A 16 0.72 8.66 2.24
CA ARG A 16 1.85 9.05 3.09
C ARG A 16 3.11 9.33 2.26
N LEU A 17 3.42 8.45 1.31
CA LEU A 17 4.54 8.61 0.38
C LEU A 17 4.36 9.86 -0.50
N LEU A 18 3.14 10.11 -0.97
CA LEU A 18 2.80 11.31 -1.75
C LEU A 18 3.03 12.59 -0.94
N LEU A 19 2.51 12.65 0.29
CA LEU A 19 2.71 13.80 1.19
C LEU A 19 4.21 14.03 1.45
N ALA A 20 4.94 12.98 1.79
CA ALA A 20 6.38 13.07 2.01
C ALA A 20 7.16 13.50 0.76
N ALA A 21 6.81 12.96 -0.43
CA ALA A 21 7.44 13.36 -1.69
C ALA A 21 7.22 14.84 -2.01
N LYS A 22 6.09 15.42 -1.58
CA LYS A 22 5.75 16.84 -1.74
C LYS A 22 6.24 17.73 -0.58
N GLY A 23 6.85 17.15 0.46
CA GLY A 23 7.25 17.89 1.66
C GLY A 23 6.06 18.45 2.44
N LEU A 24 4.91 17.77 2.40
CA LEU A 24 3.69 18.17 3.08
C LEU A 24 3.49 17.37 4.36
N GLU A 25 3.10 18.07 5.43
CA GLU A 25 2.77 17.45 6.71
C GLU A 25 1.25 17.29 6.86
N ALA A 26 0.84 16.14 7.36
CA ALA A 26 -0.53 15.89 7.77
C ALA A 26 -0.55 15.18 9.12
N LYS A 27 -1.50 15.57 9.97
CA LYS A 27 -1.80 14.82 11.20
C LYS A 27 -2.43 13.49 10.82
N LEU A 28 -1.82 12.38 11.26
CA LEU A 28 -2.33 11.05 11.03
C LEU A 28 -3.42 10.71 12.07
N VAL A 29 -4.60 10.37 11.59
CA VAL A 29 -5.76 9.99 12.41
C VAL A 29 -6.07 8.53 12.13
N GLU A 30 -5.77 7.66 13.08
CA GLU A 30 -5.96 6.21 12.92
C GLU A 30 -7.45 5.86 13.02
N VAL A 31 -7.98 5.21 11.98
CA VAL A 31 -9.36 4.74 11.92
C VAL A 31 -9.44 3.30 12.43
N VAL A 32 -10.05 3.12 13.59
CA VAL A 32 -10.24 1.78 14.14
C VAL A 32 -11.33 1.05 13.35
N PRO A 33 -11.06 -0.18 12.86
CA PRO A 33 -12.08 -0.99 12.20
C PRO A 33 -13.36 -1.16 13.04
N GLY A 34 -14.51 -1.02 12.41
CA GLY A 34 -15.81 -1.05 13.07
C GLY A 34 -16.32 0.35 13.43
N LEU A 35 -16.15 0.79 14.67
CA LEU A 35 -16.70 2.06 15.14
C LEU A 35 -16.14 3.27 14.40
N GLY A 36 -14.84 3.31 14.14
CA GLY A 36 -14.20 4.41 13.40
C GLY A 36 -14.70 4.54 11.97
N GLN A 37 -15.18 3.46 11.35
CA GLN A 37 -15.77 3.51 10.01
C GLN A 37 -17.13 4.23 9.96
N ILE A 38 -17.85 4.29 11.07
CA ILE A 38 -19.11 5.05 11.16
C ILE A 38 -18.81 6.56 11.16
N GLU A 39 -17.80 6.97 11.91
CA GLU A 39 -17.36 8.36 11.95
C GLU A 39 -16.80 8.78 10.60
N LEU A 40 -15.98 7.92 9.99
CA LEU A 40 -15.43 8.15 8.65
C LEU A 40 -16.54 8.29 7.60
N PHE A 41 -17.61 7.48 7.69
CA PHE A 41 -18.75 7.57 6.79
C PHE A 41 -19.51 8.89 6.94
N ARG A 42 -19.67 9.38 8.18
CA ARG A 42 -20.29 10.70 8.42
C ARG A 42 -19.46 11.85 7.87
N LEU A 43 -18.13 11.70 7.89
CA LEU A 43 -17.19 12.70 7.43
C LEU A 43 -17.11 12.75 5.89
N SER A 44 -17.01 11.60 5.24
CA SER A 44 -16.62 11.50 3.81
C SER A 44 -17.65 10.80 2.92
N GLY A 45 -18.73 10.25 3.49
CA GLY A 45 -19.70 9.45 2.74
C GLY A 45 -19.23 8.03 2.40
N GLN A 46 -18.00 7.63 2.78
CA GLN A 46 -17.48 6.28 2.57
C GLN A 46 -16.83 5.69 3.81
N ARG A 47 -16.71 4.36 3.84
CA ARG A 47 -16.20 3.60 5.00
C ARG A 47 -14.75 3.17 4.86
N GLN A 48 -14.13 3.53 3.73
CA GLN A 48 -12.77 3.12 3.39
C GLN A 48 -11.79 4.26 3.62
N VAL A 49 -10.58 3.91 4.01
CA VAL A 49 -9.45 4.81 4.11
C VAL A 49 -8.56 4.65 2.87
N PRO A 50 -7.82 5.69 2.47
CA PRO A 50 -7.58 6.97 3.12
C PRO A 50 -8.69 8.02 2.87
N VAL A 51 -8.81 8.97 3.79
CA VAL A 51 -9.57 10.22 3.62
C VAL A 51 -8.70 11.38 4.09
N LEU A 52 -8.52 12.38 3.22
CA LEU A 52 -7.79 13.61 3.54
C LEU A 52 -8.78 14.72 3.87
N VAL A 53 -8.53 15.44 4.97
CA VAL A 53 -9.24 16.67 5.34
C VAL A 53 -8.25 17.83 5.24
N ASP A 54 -8.56 18.81 4.38
CA ASP A 54 -7.75 20.01 4.18
C ASP A 54 -8.63 21.26 4.31
N GLY A 55 -8.67 21.84 5.51
CA GLY A 55 -9.61 22.91 5.84
C GLY A 55 -11.06 22.43 5.76
N SER A 56 -11.84 22.97 4.83
CA SER A 56 -13.23 22.55 4.56
C SER A 56 -13.35 21.42 3.55
N GLU A 57 -12.28 21.08 2.85
CA GLU A 57 -12.28 20.05 1.81
C GLU A 57 -12.12 18.68 2.44
N VAL A 58 -12.95 17.73 2.02
CA VAL A 58 -12.87 16.33 2.42
C VAL A 58 -12.74 15.48 1.17
N ILE A 59 -11.57 14.92 0.97
CA ILE A 59 -11.22 14.14 -0.22
C ILE A 59 -11.06 12.69 0.18
N ALA A 60 -11.78 11.83 -0.46
CA ALA A 60 -11.73 10.40 -0.25
C ALA A 60 -11.26 9.71 -1.53
N ASP A 61 -10.70 8.49 -1.39
CA ASP A 61 -9.94 7.77 -2.40
C ASP A 61 -8.50 8.27 -2.59
N SER A 62 -7.57 7.31 -2.70
CA SER A 62 -6.14 7.62 -2.74
C SER A 62 -5.69 8.31 -4.03
N THR A 63 -6.36 8.04 -5.15
CA THR A 63 -6.10 8.67 -6.45
C THR A 63 -6.66 10.07 -6.49
N GLU A 64 -7.89 10.27 -5.98
CA GLU A 64 -8.50 11.61 -5.87
C GLU A 64 -7.68 12.51 -4.93
N ILE A 65 -7.18 11.97 -3.82
CA ILE A 65 -6.26 12.70 -2.92
C ILE A 65 -4.98 13.07 -3.67
N ALA A 66 -4.43 12.17 -4.48
CA ALA A 66 -3.22 12.45 -5.24
C ALA A 66 -3.43 13.57 -6.27
N LEU A 67 -4.52 13.52 -7.02
CA LEU A 67 -4.87 14.55 -8.01
C LEU A 67 -5.18 15.90 -7.36
N TYR A 68 -5.88 15.90 -6.22
CA TYR A 68 -6.13 17.11 -5.43
C TYR A 68 -4.81 17.75 -4.97
N LEU A 69 -3.90 16.97 -4.39
CA LEU A 69 -2.61 17.47 -3.93
C LEU A 69 -1.71 17.91 -5.09
N GLU A 70 -1.79 17.26 -6.25
CA GLU A 70 -1.07 17.69 -7.45
C GLU A 70 -1.55 19.05 -7.95
N GLN A 71 -2.85 19.32 -7.89
CA GLN A 71 -3.43 20.61 -8.26
C GLN A 71 -3.10 21.72 -7.26
N ARG A 72 -3.17 21.43 -5.96
CA ARG A 72 -2.93 22.42 -4.89
C ARG A 72 -1.46 22.70 -4.65
N HIS A 73 -0.62 21.69 -4.83
CA HIS A 73 0.82 21.70 -4.62
C HIS A 73 1.52 21.10 -5.85
N PRO A 74 1.64 21.85 -6.97
CA PRO A 74 2.12 21.29 -8.24
C PRO A 74 3.59 20.86 -8.23
N LEU A 75 4.36 21.25 -7.23
CA LEU A 75 5.79 20.90 -7.11
C LEU A 75 6.07 20.10 -5.82
N PRO A 76 6.92 19.07 -5.90
CA PRO A 76 7.43 18.47 -7.14
C PRO A 76 6.29 17.79 -7.92
N GLN A 77 6.35 17.89 -9.25
CA GLN A 77 5.36 17.30 -10.13
C GLN A 77 5.47 15.77 -10.11
N LEU A 78 4.40 15.08 -9.71
CA LEU A 78 4.32 13.61 -9.66
C LEU A 78 3.42 13.04 -10.76
N VAL A 79 2.59 13.88 -11.37
CA VAL A 79 1.82 13.55 -12.57
C VAL A 79 2.30 14.44 -13.71
N PRO A 80 2.97 13.89 -14.74
CA PRO A 80 3.51 14.68 -15.84
C PRO A 80 2.47 15.48 -16.59
N THR A 81 2.90 16.61 -17.19
CA THR A 81 2.07 17.42 -18.11
C THR A 81 2.10 16.92 -19.54
N ASP A 82 3.16 16.18 -19.93
CA ASP A 82 3.18 15.51 -21.23
C ASP A 82 2.05 14.49 -21.30
N PRO A 83 1.19 14.52 -22.33
CA PRO A 83 0.00 13.67 -22.39
C PRO A 83 0.32 12.17 -22.41
N VAL A 84 1.44 11.76 -23.04
CA VAL A 84 1.82 10.36 -23.15
C VAL A 84 2.36 9.85 -21.81
N GLU A 85 3.31 10.56 -21.21
CA GLU A 85 3.83 10.21 -19.88
C GLU A 85 2.72 10.23 -18.81
N ARG A 86 1.82 11.23 -18.87
CA ARG A 86 0.67 11.32 -17.98
C ARG A 86 -0.22 10.08 -18.11
N ALA A 87 -0.54 9.67 -19.33
CA ALA A 87 -1.35 8.48 -19.55
C ALA A 87 -0.65 7.22 -19.03
N GLN A 88 0.66 7.08 -19.23
CA GLN A 88 1.44 5.97 -18.70
C GLN A 88 1.43 5.93 -17.16
N VAL A 89 1.62 7.08 -16.52
CA VAL A 89 1.60 7.19 -15.04
C VAL A 89 0.24 6.78 -14.50
N LEU A 90 -0.87 7.31 -15.04
CA LEU A 90 -2.21 7.02 -14.56
C LEU A 90 -2.63 5.57 -14.84
N LEU A 91 -2.25 4.99 -15.97
CA LEU A 91 -2.52 3.58 -16.27
C LEU A 91 -1.77 2.62 -15.34
N LEU A 92 -0.49 2.92 -15.04
CA LEU A 92 0.28 2.11 -14.10
C LEU A 92 -0.20 2.26 -12.66
N GLU A 93 -0.64 3.45 -12.29
CA GLU A 93 -1.23 3.73 -10.98
C GLU A 93 -2.55 2.96 -10.81
N ASP A 94 -3.46 3.03 -11.78
CA ASP A 94 -4.73 2.29 -11.76
C ASP A 94 -4.51 0.77 -11.73
N TRP A 95 -3.56 0.27 -12.53
CA TRP A 95 -3.17 -1.14 -12.49
C TRP A 95 -2.62 -1.55 -11.10
N ALA A 96 -1.81 -0.69 -10.48
CA ALA A 96 -1.27 -0.95 -9.15
C ALA A 96 -2.37 -0.97 -8.09
N ASP A 97 -3.35 -0.06 -8.17
CA ASP A 97 -4.45 0.06 -7.21
C ASP A 97 -5.55 -1.01 -7.40
N THR A 98 -5.58 -1.66 -8.54
CA THR A 98 -6.57 -2.71 -8.87
C THR A 98 -5.93 -4.11 -8.87
N ALA A 99 -5.23 -4.45 -9.92
CA ALA A 99 -4.71 -5.81 -10.14
C ALA A 99 -3.60 -6.17 -9.14
N LEU A 100 -2.57 -5.32 -9.01
CA LEU A 100 -1.45 -5.58 -8.11
C LEU A 100 -1.91 -5.54 -6.64
N ALA A 101 -2.74 -4.56 -6.25
CA ALA A 101 -3.29 -4.45 -4.90
C ALA A 101 -4.06 -5.70 -4.49
N GLY A 102 -4.93 -6.20 -5.37
CA GLY A 102 -5.68 -7.42 -5.14
C GLY A 102 -4.76 -8.63 -4.94
N ALA A 103 -3.75 -8.79 -5.79
CA ALA A 103 -2.81 -9.89 -5.72
C ALA A 103 -1.92 -9.83 -4.46
N CYS A 104 -1.35 -8.66 -4.14
CA CYS A 104 -0.52 -8.48 -2.94
C CYS A 104 -1.33 -8.71 -1.65
N ARG A 105 -2.58 -8.21 -1.59
CA ARG A 105 -3.46 -8.43 -0.43
C ARG A 105 -3.76 -9.91 -0.23
N ARG A 106 -4.10 -10.65 -1.29
CA ARG A 106 -4.35 -12.09 -1.19
C ARG A 106 -3.11 -12.85 -0.73
N ALA A 107 -1.93 -12.54 -1.28
CA ALA A 107 -0.68 -13.15 -0.86
C ALA A 107 -0.41 -12.90 0.63
N LEU A 108 -0.61 -11.68 1.12
CA LEU A 108 -0.46 -11.33 2.54
C LEU A 108 -1.45 -12.10 3.42
N LEU A 109 -2.72 -12.20 3.02
CA LEU A 109 -3.74 -12.94 3.79
C LEU A 109 -3.41 -14.44 3.87
N GLN A 110 -2.94 -15.04 2.78
CA GLN A 110 -2.47 -16.42 2.76
C GLN A 110 -1.25 -16.63 3.66
N ALA A 111 -0.28 -15.70 3.62
CA ALA A 111 0.87 -15.75 4.53
C ALA A 111 0.44 -15.60 6.00
N ALA A 112 -0.47 -14.69 6.31
CA ALA A 112 -1.02 -14.50 7.65
C ALA A 112 -1.82 -15.73 8.15
N ALA A 113 -2.51 -16.43 7.25
CA ALA A 113 -3.22 -17.66 7.61
C ALA A 113 -2.27 -18.76 8.13
N SER A 114 -1.07 -18.85 7.56
CA SER A 114 -0.06 -19.84 7.95
C SER A 114 0.95 -19.34 9.00
N ASN A 115 1.01 -18.02 9.25
CA ASN A 115 1.95 -17.41 10.20
C ASN A 115 1.22 -16.68 11.35
N PRO A 116 1.11 -17.29 12.54
CA PRO A 116 0.45 -16.69 13.71
C PRO A 116 1.06 -15.36 14.15
N LYS A 117 2.38 -15.18 14.00
CA LYS A 117 3.07 -13.95 14.39
C LYS A 117 2.67 -12.80 13.44
N LEU A 118 2.71 -13.03 12.14
CA LEU A 118 2.28 -12.06 11.13
C LEU A 118 0.80 -11.70 11.33
N ARG A 119 -0.05 -12.68 11.55
CA ARG A 119 -1.48 -12.49 11.80
C ARG A 119 -1.76 -11.59 13.01
N SER A 120 -1.08 -11.84 14.13
CA SER A 120 -1.20 -11.02 15.34
C SER A 120 -0.67 -9.61 15.14
N ALA A 121 0.40 -9.44 14.33
CA ALA A 121 1.04 -8.17 14.06
C ALA A 121 0.18 -7.27 13.14
N LEU A 122 -0.64 -7.86 12.28
CA LEU A 122 -1.55 -7.13 11.39
C LEU A 122 -2.77 -6.54 12.11
N LEU A 123 -3.05 -6.95 13.36
CA LEU A 123 -4.14 -6.39 14.14
C LEU A 123 -3.84 -4.93 14.54
N PRO A 124 -4.86 -4.05 14.58
CA PRO A 124 -4.70 -2.69 15.07
C PRO A 124 -4.02 -2.64 16.44
N GLU A 125 -3.21 -1.62 16.69
CA GLU A 125 -2.52 -1.46 17.97
C GLU A 125 -3.49 -1.38 19.17
N ALA A 126 -4.67 -0.80 18.95
CA ALA A 126 -5.74 -0.72 19.93
C ALA A 126 -6.41 -2.08 20.27
N THR A 127 -6.05 -3.18 19.58
CA THR A 127 -6.63 -4.50 19.85
C THR A 127 -6.18 -5.00 21.23
N PRO A 128 -7.11 -5.33 22.17
CA PRO A 128 -6.76 -5.85 23.47
C PRO A 128 -5.89 -7.11 23.40
N SER A 129 -4.90 -7.20 24.30
CA SER A 129 -3.94 -8.31 24.32
C SER A 129 -4.57 -9.71 24.33
N PRO A 130 -5.66 -9.99 25.11
CA PRO A 130 -6.31 -11.29 25.07
C PRO A 130 -6.89 -11.64 23.70
N LEU A 131 -7.50 -10.66 23.01
CA LEU A 131 -8.07 -10.84 21.69
C LEU A 131 -6.97 -11.06 20.64
N ARG A 132 -5.86 -10.32 20.76
CA ARG A 132 -4.69 -10.49 19.90
C ARG A 132 -4.11 -11.91 20.03
N GLN A 133 -3.98 -12.43 21.25
CA GLN A 133 -3.52 -13.80 21.50
C GLN A 133 -4.49 -14.84 20.94
N LEU A 134 -5.79 -14.64 21.13
CA LEU A 134 -6.83 -15.52 20.60
C LEU A 134 -6.76 -15.59 19.07
N VAL A 135 -6.71 -14.45 18.38
CA VAL A 135 -6.60 -14.40 16.92
C VAL A 135 -5.31 -15.03 16.44
N GLY A 136 -4.20 -14.84 17.16
CA GLY A 136 -2.93 -15.52 16.86
C GLY A 136 -3.02 -17.04 16.99
N ALA A 137 -3.77 -17.55 17.97
CA ALA A 137 -3.91 -18.98 18.24
C ALA A 137 -4.93 -19.71 17.35
N LEU A 138 -5.82 -18.98 16.66
CA LEU A 138 -6.81 -19.60 15.79
C LEU A 138 -6.15 -20.40 14.66
N PRO A 139 -6.64 -21.62 14.35
CA PRO A 139 -6.22 -22.35 13.16
C PRO A 139 -6.50 -21.53 11.89
N GLY A 140 -5.51 -21.44 10.98
CA GLY A 140 -5.62 -20.64 9.75
C GLY A 140 -6.84 -20.97 8.89
N GLY A 141 -7.27 -22.24 8.87
CA GLY A 141 -8.45 -22.69 8.13
C GLY A 141 -9.78 -22.12 8.62
N LEU A 142 -9.86 -21.59 9.84
CA LEU A 142 -11.07 -20.93 10.36
C LEU A 142 -11.17 -19.44 9.97
N MET A 143 -10.11 -18.87 9.41
CA MET A 143 -10.05 -17.47 9.05
C MET A 143 -10.36 -17.22 7.55
N GLY A 144 -10.55 -18.29 6.76
CA GLY A 144 -11.00 -18.17 5.39
C GLY A 144 -12.45 -17.67 5.33
N PRO A 145 -12.84 -16.88 4.32
CA PRO A 145 -14.24 -16.56 4.10
C PRO A 145 -15.02 -17.87 3.96
N LEU A 146 -16.02 -18.05 4.82
CA LEU A 146 -16.97 -19.15 4.72
C LEU A 146 -17.67 -19.04 3.33
N GLY A 147 -17.19 -19.81 2.36
CA GLY A 147 -17.87 -19.91 1.07
C GLY A 147 -17.01 -19.97 -0.19
N ASP A 148 -15.69 -19.77 -0.12
CA ASP A 148 -14.88 -19.68 -1.35
C ASP A 148 -14.11 -20.96 -1.68
N THR A 149 -14.82 -22.05 -1.97
CA THR A 149 -14.23 -23.21 -2.67
C THR A 149 -13.67 -22.80 -4.04
N LEU A 150 -14.31 -21.85 -4.74
CA LEU A 150 -13.85 -21.33 -6.02
C LEU A 150 -12.56 -20.49 -5.85
N SER A 151 -12.46 -19.67 -4.80
CA SER A 151 -11.27 -18.90 -4.48
C SER A 151 -10.07 -19.79 -4.19
N SER A 152 -10.26 -20.90 -3.48
CA SER A 152 -9.18 -21.87 -3.22
C SER A 152 -8.70 -22.59 -4.48
N LEU A 153 -9.57 -22.81 -5.47
CA LEU A 153 -9.21 -23.39 -6.77
C LEU A 153 -8.43 -22.39 -7.66
N LEU A 154 -8.71 -21.11 -7.53
CA LEU A 154 -8.05 -20.06 -8.30
C LEU A 154 -6.75 -19.56 -7.66
N ALA A 155 -6.53 -19.80 -6.36
CA ALA A 155 -5.35 -19.35 -5.62
C ALA A 155 -3.99 -19.70 -6.30
N PRO A 156 -3.79 -20.89 -6.89
CA PRO A 156 -2.53 -21.20 -7.59
C PRO A 156 -2.36 -20.37 -8.88
N LEU A 157 -3.45 -20.04 -9.57
CA LEU A 157 -3.40 -19.21 -10.78
C LEU A 157 -3.07 -17.76 -10.43
N GLU A 158 -3.68 -17.25 -9.37
CA GLU A 158 -3.44 -15.89 -8.87
C GLU A 158 -2.00 -15.72 -8.34
N ALA A 159 -1.48 -16.70 -7.62
CA ALA A 159 -0.09 -16.70 -7.17
C ALA A 159 0.90 -16.70 -8.36
N ARG A 160 0.61 -17.46 -9.42
CA ARG A 160 1.40 -17.44 -10.66
C ARG A 160 1.30 -16.11 -11.39
N GLN A 161 0.12 -15.46 -11.36
CA GLN A 161 -0.04 -14.14 -11.96
C GLN A 161 0.77 -13.11 -11.21
N LEU A 162 0.68 -13.07 -9.88
CA LEU A 162 1.50 -12.17 -9.05
C LEU A 162 3.00 -12.37 -9.33
N HIS A 163 3.45 -13.63 -9.40
CA HIS A 163 4.86 -13.92 -9.71
C HIS A 163 5.29 -13.34 -11.06
N ARG A 164 4.48 -13.53 -12.11
CA ARG A 164 4.74 -12.93 -13.43
C ARG A 164 4.75 -11.40 -13.40
N ASP A 165 3.81 -10.80 -12.68
CA ASP A 165 3.71 -9.34 -12.56
C ASP A 165 4.96 -8.76 -11.86
N LEU A 166 5.41 -9.40 -10.77
CA LEU A 166 6.63 -9.00 -10.07
C LEU A 166 7.89 -9.21 -10.93
N GLU A 167 7.93 -10.27 -11.74
CA GLU A 167 9.02 -10.52 -12.69
C GLU A 167 9.07 -9.44 -13.77
N GLN A 168 7.92 -9.06 -14.36
CA GLN A 168 7.84 -7.98 -15.33
C GLN A 168 8.22 -6.63 -14.72
N LEU A 169 7.75 -6.33 -13.51
CA LEU A 169 8.17 -5.13 -12.78
C LEU A 169 9.68 -5.14 -12.52
N SER A 170 10.24 -6.28 -12.10
CA SER A 170 11.67 -6.43 -11.85
C SER A 170 12.51 -6.12 -13.10
N GLN A 171 12.05 -6.62 -14.26
CA GLN A 171 12.69 -6.30 -15.56
C GLN A 171 12.49 -4.83 -15.93
N LEU A 172 11.31 -4.26 -15.68
CA LEU A 172 11.00 -2.88 -16.03
C LEU A 172 11.86 -1.88 -15.24
N VAL A 173 12.13 -2.15 -13.96
CA VAL A 173 12.95 -1.26 -13.11
C VAL A 173 14.45 -1.56 -13.20
N ALA A 174 14.85 -2.68 -13.81
CA ALA A 174 16.26 -3.03 -13.98
C ALA A 174 17.00 -1.95 -14.77
N GLY A 175 17.96 -1.27 -14.14
CA GLY A 175 18.72 -0.19 -14.74
C GLY A 175 17.96 1.13 -14.92
N ARG A 176 16.70 1.22 -14.41
CA ARG A 176 15.90 2.44 -14.42
C ARG A 176 15.72 2.99 -13.01
N GLY A 177 15.69 4.32 -12.90
CA GLY A 177 15.41 4.97 -11.62
C GLY A 177 13.92 5.03 -11.29
N TYR A 178 13.05 5.08 -12.32
CA TYR A 178 11.60 5.29 -12.22
C TYR A 178 10.85 4.51 -13.29
N LEU A 179 9.56 4.24 -13.03
CA LEU A 179 8.70 3.47 -13.94
C LEU A 179 8.40 4.22 -15.23
N VAL A 180 8.18 5.53 -15.14
CA VAL A 180 7.87 6.40 -16.29
C VAL A 180 8.82 7.59 -16.32
N GLY A 181 9.38 7.88 -17.48
CA GLY A 181 10.28 9.02 -17.67
C GLY A 181 11.53 8.96 -16.80
N GLY A 182 12.07 10.12 -16.46
CA GLY A 182 13.31 10.26 -15.67
C GLY A 182 13.11 10.83 -14.26
N LYS A 183 11.88 10.89 -13.74
CA LYS A 183 11.53 11.52 -12.47
C LYS A 183 10.54 10.67 -11.68
N LEU A 184 10.56 10.84 -10.34
CA LEU A 184 9.57 10.23 -9.45
C LEU A 184 8.15 10.64 -9.89
N SER A 185 7.27 9.66 -9.98
CA SER A 185 5.88 9.83 -10.39
C SER A 185 4.90 9.13 -9.44
N LEU A 186 3.62 9.41 -9.60
CA LEU A 186 2.54 8.76 -8.87
C LEU A 186 2.53 7.23 -9.10
N ALA A 187 2.91 6.77 -10.30
CA ALA A 187 3.03 5.35 -10.60
C ALA A 187 4.06 4.64 -9.70
N ASP A 188 5.22 5.28 -9.47
CA ASP A 188 6.25 4.73 -8.58
C ASP A 188 5.71 4.58 -7.16
N LEU A 189 5.03 5.62 -6.65
CA LEU A 189 4.47 5.61 -5.30
C LEU A 189 3.37 4.56 -5.14
N ALA A 190 2.50 4.40 -6.13
CA ALA A 190 1.44 3.40 -6.12
C ALA A 190 2.01 1.98 -6.08
N VAL A 191 2.95 1.65 -6.97
CA VAL A 191 3.59 0.33 -6.99
C VAL A 191 4.35 0.06 -5.69
N VAL A 192 5.17 1.02 -5.20
CA VAL A 192 5.91 0.89 -3.94
C VAL A 192 4.98 0.64 -2.77
N ALA A 193 3.84 1.34 -2.71
CA ALA A 193 2.85 1.17 -1.65
C ALA A 193 2.24 -0.25 -1.64
N GLN A 194 1.89 -0.80 -2.81
CA GLN A 194 1.35 -2.16 -2.89
C GLN A 194 2.40 -3.24 -2.55
N LEU A 195 3.65 -3.06 -3.00
CA LEU A 195 4.76 -3.95 -2.63
C LEU A 195 5.04 -3.94 -1.12
N SER A 196 4.60 -2.92 -0.40
CA SER A 196 4.72 -2.86 1.07
C SER A 196 3.94 -3.96 1.79
N LEU A 197 2.92 -4.54 1.14
CA LEU A 197 2.19 -5.71 1.66
C LEU A 197 2.99 -7.02 1.53
N LEU A 198 3.94 -7.07 0.59
CA LEU A 198 4.82 -8.24 0.41
C LEU A 198 6.05 -8.18 1.33
N ARG A 199 6.48 -6.97 1.69
CA ARG A 199 7.51 -6.72 2.70
C ARG A 199 7.24 -5.37 3.33
N PHE A 200 6.88 -5.36 4.61
CA PHE A 200 6.56 -4.13 5.32
C PHE A 200 7.79 -3.22 5.43
N PRO A 201 7.65 -1.91 5.14
CA PRO A 201 8.73 -0.94 5.27
C PRO A 201 9.06 -0.68 6.76
N ALA A 202 10.19 -0.03 7.02
CA ALA A 202 10.58 0.37 8.36
C ALA A 202 9.52 1.25 9.06
N SER A 203 8.79 2.08 8.29
CA SER A 203 7.68 2.92 8.76
C SER A 203 6.51 2.15 9.36
N ALA A 204 6.36 0.86 9.03
CA ALA A 204 5.36 0.00 9.66
C ALA A 204 5.64 -0.24 11.16
N GLY A 205 6.91 -0.07 11.58
CA GLY A 205 7.34 -0.27 12.96
C GLY A 205 7.36 -1.74 13.38
N ALA A 206 7.88 -2.01 14.58
CA ALA A 206 7.83 -3.36 15.15
C ALA A 206 6.38 -3.73 15.50
N PRO A 207 5.96 -5.00 15.29
CA PRO A 207 6.77 -6.14 14.86
C PRO A 207 6.75 -6.40 13.33
N LEU A 208 6.17 -5.51 12.51
CA LEU A 208 5.97 -5.75 11.08
C LEU A 208 7.15 -5.34 10.19
N ALA A 209 7.98 -4.38 10.62
CA ALA A 209 9.09 -3.89 9.79
C ALA A 209 10.00 -5.03 9.30
N GLY A 210 10.11 -5.18 7.98
CA GLY A 210 10.88 -6.24 7.33
C GLY A 210 10.15 -7.58 7.17
N GLU A 211 9.04 -7.79 7.89
CA GLU A 211 8.18 -8.97 7.74
C GLU A 211 7.32 -8.87 6.46
N GLY A 212 6.72 -9.99 6.06
CA GLY A 212 5.83 -9.99 4.88
C GLY A 212 5.56 -11.40 4.36
N VAL A 213 5.45 -11.51 3.04
CA VAL A 213 5.18 -12.77 2.34
C VAL A 213 6.50 -13.47 2.08
N SER A 214 6.72 -14.59 2.79
CA SER A 214 7.93 -15.40 2.64
C SER A 214 8.14 -15.85 1.19
N GLY A 215 9.39 -15.82 0.73
CA GLY A 215 9.74 -16.24 -0.63
C GLY A 215 9.42 -15.22 -1.73
N MET A 216 8.97 -14.00 -1.37
CA MET A 216 8.77 -12.91 -2.34
C MET A 216 9.95 -11.94 -2.34
N ALA A 217 10.13 -11.17 -1.28
CA ALA A 217 11.20 -10.17 -1.23
C ALA A 217 12.61 -10.79 -1.26
N ASP A 218 12.75 -12.02 -0.78
CA ASP A 218 14.03 -12.74 -0.75
C ASP A 218 14.30 -13.55 -2.05
N HIS A 219 13.36 -13.58 -2.99
CA HIS A 219 13.53 -14.31 -4.24
C HIS A 219 14.53 -13.59 -5.16
N PRO A 220 15.56 -14.28 -5.69
CA PRO A 220 16.61 -13.64 -6.48
C PRO A 220 16.09 -12.85 -7.69
N VAL A 221 15.04 -13.33 -8.34
CA VAL A 221 14.42 -12.68 -9.51
C VAL A 221 13.77 -11.33 -9.14
N PHE A 222 13.31 -11.17 -7.89
CA PHE A 222 12.64 -9.95 -7.43
C PHE A 222 13.56 -8.98 -6.69
N GLN A 223 14.81 -9.36 -6.42
CA GLN A 223 15.77 -8.48 -5.76
C GLN A 223 15.92 -7.10 -6.44
N PRO A 224 16.00 -6.99 -7.80
CA PRO A 224 16.07 -5.69 -8.45
C PRO A 224 14.86 -4.80 -8.13
N LEU A 225 13.65 -5.39 -8.08
CA LEU A 225 12.41 -4.69 -7.76
C LEU A 225 12.40 -4.18 -6.31
N PHE A 226 12.75 -5.04 -5.36
CA PHE A 226 12.77 -4.63 -3.94
C PHE A 226 13.92 -3.67 -3.64
N HIS A 227 15.05 -3.79 -4.31
CA HIS A 227 16.12 -2.79 -4.22
C HIS A 227 15.69 -1.42 -4.77
N TRP A 228 15.05 -1.40 -5.93
CA TRP A 228 14.45 -0.19 -6.51
C TRP A 228 13.43 0.44 -5.55
N ARG A 229 12.54 -0.38 -4.97
CA ARG A 229 11.56 0.06 -3.98
C ARG A 229 12.23 0.75 -2.77
N GLU A 230 13.25 0.14 -2.18
CA GLU A 230 13.98 0.75 -1.06
C GLU A 230 14.60 2.10 -1.47
N GLY A 231 15.18 2.17 -2.67
CA GLY A 231 15.72 3.42 -3.21
C GLY A 231 14.65 4.52 -3.40
N ILE A 232 13.41 4.17 -3.76
CA ILE A 232 12.29 5.13 -3.80
C ILE A 232 11.93 5.59 -2.37
N LEU A 233 11.80 4.66 -1.42
CA LEU A 233 11.46 4.98 -0.03
C LEU A 233 12.50 5.92 0.60
N GLU A 234 13.78 5.68 0.39
CA GLU A 234 14.88 6.54 0.87
C GLU A 234 14.83 7.95 0.28
N ARG A 235 14.58 8.07 -1.04
CA ARG A 235 14.46 9.37 -1.72
C ARG A 235 13.26 10.17 -1.22
N VAL A 236 12.15 9.50 -0.94
CA VAL A 236 10.95 10.15 -0.39
C VAL A 236 11.19 10.59 1.05
N ALA A 237 11.82 9.76 1.87
CA ALA A 237 12.14 10.08 3.27
C ALA A 237 13.08 11.30 3.39
N THR A 238 14.09 11.39 2.50
CA THR A 238 15.03 12.55 2.49
C THR A 238 14.35 13.85 2.08
N ARG A 239 13.32 13.82 1.25
CA ARG A 239 12.58 15.02 0.84
C ARG A 239 11.62 15.52 1.93
N GLY A 240 11.01 14.60 2.68
CA GLY A 240 10.13 14.95 3.79
C GLY A 240 10.85 15.52 5.02
N ALA A 241 12.18 15.39 5.09
CA ALA A 241 13.00 15.90 6.19
C ALA A 241 13.67 17.27 5.89
N ALA A 242 13.57 17.78 4.66
CA ALA A 242 14.13 19.05 4.21
C ALA A 242 13.08 20.16 4.19
#